data_fd6bae101e973346dfad79f1633ef076
#
_entry.id   fd6bae101e973346dfad79f1633ef076
#
_cell.length_a   1.000
_cell.length_b   1.000
_cell.length_c   1.000
_cell.angle_alpha   90.00
_cell.angle_beta   90.00
_cell.angle_gamma   90.00
#
_symmetry.space_group_name_H-M   'P 1'
#
loop_
_entity.id
_entity.type
_entity.pdbx_description
1 polymer ?
#
loop_
_entity_poly.entity_id
_entity_poly.type
_entity_poly.pdbx_seq_one_letter_code
_entity_poly.pdbx_strand_id
1 'polypeptide(L)'
;MRVVIADDEPLARERLRSLLAAQDGVDVVAEAGNGEQALHACAELQPDLVLLDIAMPGMDGLEAARHLASFEPRPAVVFCTAYDAHALSAFEAAAIDYLMKPVRAERLAAAIARARTFLAGRDGQPQHTGGQARSMLCARLRGSLRLIPLDDIHYLQAEEKYVV
;
A
#
# COMPACT_ATOMS: atom_id res chain seq x y z
N MET A 1 -5.41 -9.26 -10.83
CA MET A 1 -5.20 -8.22 -9.79
C MET A 1 -5.85 -6.93 -10.26
N ARG A 2 -6.75 -6.41 -9.49
CA ARG A 2 -7.50 -5.18 -9.81
C ARG A 2 -6.78 -3.99 -9.17
N VAL A 3 -6.51 -2.95 -9.96
CA VAL A 3 -5.66 -1.85 -9.53
C VAL A 3 -6.37 -0.52 -9.70
N VAL A 4 -6.25 0.35 -8.72
CA VAL A 4 -6.67 1.75 -8.82
C VAL A 4 -5.41 2.59 -8.88
N ILE A 5 -5.36 3.57 -9.78
CA ILE A 5 -4.25 4.51 -9.89
C ILE A 5 -4.74 5.86 -9.40
N ALA A 6 -4.04 6.46 -8.45
CA ALA A 6 -4.38 7.77 -7.94
C ALA A 6 -3.20 8.73 -8.09
N ASP A 7 -3.36 9.74 -8.92
CA ASP A 7 -2.34 10.73 -9.19
C ASP A 7 -3.05 11.95 -9.79
N ASP A 8 -2.69 13.13 -9.40
CA ASP A 8 -3.35 14.34 -9.90
C ASP A 8 -2.87 14.72 -11.30
N GLU A 9 -1.79 14.09 -11.79
CA GLU A 9 -1.28 14.36 -13.13
C GLU A 9 -1.79 13.33 -14.11
N PRO A 10 -2.55 13.74 -15.13
CA PRO A 10 -3.09 12.77 -16.10
C PRO A 10 -2.00 11.99 -16.84
N LEU A 11 -0.88 12.64 -17.13
CA LEU A 11 0.20 11.97 -17.87
C LEU A 11 0.86 10.90 -16.98
N ALA A 12 0.95 11.13 -15.68
CA ALA A 12 1.49 10.14 -14.79
C ALA A 12 0.56 8.92 -14.72
N ARG A 13 -0.74 9.14 -14.69
CA ARG A 13 -1.70 8.04 -14.70
C ARG A 13 -1.61 7.24 -15.99
N GLU A 14 -1.46 7.95 -17.13
CA GLU A 14 -1.36 7.29 -18.40
C GLU A 14 -0.10 6.42 -18.48
N ARG A 15 1.01 6.93 -17.98
CA ARG A 15 2.24 6.17 -17.94
C ARG A 15 2.09 4.91 -17.10
N LEU A 16 1.52 5.02 -15.92
CA LEU A 16 1.31 3.86 -15.07
C LEU A 16 0.37 2.86 -15.74
N ARG A 17 -0.67 3.34 -16.36
CA ARG A 17 -1.60 2.46 -17.06
C ARG A 17 -0.87 1.69 -18.18
N SER A 18 0.00 2.37 -18.92
CA SER A 18 0.77 1.72 -19.99
C SER A 18 1.71 0.67 -19.43
N LEU A 19 2.39 0.98 -18.32
CA LEU A 19 3.29 0.02 -17.70
C LEU A 19 2.54 -1.18 -17.14
N LEU A 20 1.36 -0.95 -16.57
CA LEU A 20 0.56 -2.03 -16.01
C LEU A 20 -0.03 -2.92 -17.10
N ALA A 21 -0.30 -2.35 -18.27
CA ALA A 21 -0.82 -3.14 -19.37
C ALA A 21 0.14 -4.23 -19.82
N ALA A 22 1.42 -4.09 -19.55
CA ALA A 22 2.41 -5.09 -19.88
C ALA A 22 2.55 -6.17 -18.82
N GLN A 23 1.84 -6.04 -17.69
CA GLN A 23 1.92 -7.00 -16.60
C GLN A 23 0.79 -8.02 -16.71
N ASP A 24 1.09 -9.28 -16.58
CA ASP A 24 0.09 -10.34 -16.74
C ASP A 24 -0.86 -10.35 -15.54
N GLY A 25 -2.12 -10.47 -15.83
CA GLY A 25 -3.12 -10.61 -14.78
C GLY A 25 -3.44 -9.33 -14.03
N VAL A 26 -3.06 -8.18 -14.57
CA VAL A 26 -3.31 -6.89 -13.94
C VAL A 26 -4.35 -6.11 -14.73
N ASP A 27 -5.32 -5.54 -14.03
CA ASP A 27 -6.44 -4.83 -14.63
C ASP A 27 -6.66 -3.50 -13.91
N VAL A 28 -6.54 -2.39 -14.59
CA VAL A 28 -6.79 -1.06 -14.01
C VAL A 28 -8.28 -0.81 -14.02
N VAL A 29 -8.88 -0.77 -12.85
CA VAL A 29 -10.33 -0.66 -12.74
C VAL A 29 -10.81 0.77 -12.51
N ALA A 30 -9.94 1.67 -12.09
CA ALA A 30 -10.31 3.09 -11.94
C ALA A 30 -9.06 3.95 -11.83
N GLU A 31 -9.24 5.24 -12.10
CA GLU A 31 -8.21 6.26 -11.92
C GLU A 31 -8.80 7.37 -11.07
N ALA A 32 -8.00 7.96 -10.23
CA ALA A 32 -8.43 9.03 -9.35
C ALA A 32 -7.44 10.19 -9.43
N GLY A 33 -7.92 11.41 -9.33
CA GLY A 33 -7.09 12.60 -9.39
C GLY A 33 -6.79 13.20 -8.03
N ASN A 34 -7.33 12.63 -6.96
CA ASN A 34 -7.04 13.09 -5.60
C ASN A 34 -7.35 11.96 -4.61
N GLY A 35 -7.02 12.19 -3.34
CA GLY A 35 -7.21 11.18 -2.31
C GLY A 35 -8.65 10.80 -2.06
N GLU A 36 -9.56 11.77 -2.10
CA GLU A 36 -10.97 11.48 -1.86
C GLU A 36 -11.55 10.61 -2.95
N GLN A 37 -11.21 10.90 -4.20
CA GLN A 37 -11.66 10.07 -5.32
C GLN A 37 -11.07 8.67 -5.21
N ALA A 38 -9.82 8.56 -4.74
CA ALA A 38 -9.18 7.26 -4.57
C ALA A 38 -9.93 6.43 -3.52
N LEU A 39 -10.29 7.05 -2.40
CA LEU A 39 -11.02 6.35 -1.35
C LEU A 39 -12.40 5.93 -1.84
N HIS A 40 -13.06 6.77 -2.58
CA HIS A 40 -14.39 6.47 -3.11
C HIS A 40 -14.31 5.28 -4.08
N ALA A 41 -13.34 5.31 -4.98
CA ALA A 41 -13.15 4.20 -5.92
C ALA A 41 -12.85 2.89 -5.19
N CYS A 42 -12.02 2.96 -4.15
CA CYS A 42 -11.68 1.77 -3.38
C CYS A 42 -12.87 1.23 -2.60
N ALA A 43 -13.71 2.11 -2.09
CA ALA A 43 -14.89 1.67 -1.36
C ALA A 43 -15.89 0.99 -2.30
N GLU A 44 -16.02 1.47 -3.52
CA GLU A 44 -16.96 0.89 -4.46
C GLU A 44 -16.41 -0.34 -5.14
N LEU A 45 -15.16 -0.33 -5.54
CA LEU A 45 -14.61 -1.38 -6.40
C LEU A 45 -13.80 -2.43 -5.66
N GLN A 46 -13.39 -2.14 -4.46
CA GLN A 46 -12.57 -3.05 -3.64
C GLN A 46 -11.38 -3.60 -4.42
N PRO A 47 -10.46 -2.72 -4.85
CA PRO A 47 -9.32 -3.19 -5.63
C PRO A 47 -8.34 -3.97 -4.77
N ASP A 48 -7.45 -4.68 -5.42
CA ASP A 48 -6.41 -5.43 -4.73
C ASP A 48 -5.21 -4.54 -4.44
N LEU A 49 -4.93 -3.58 -5.31
CA LEU A 49 -3.75 -2.73 -5.21
C LEU A 49 -4.12 -1.29 -5.55
N VAL A 50 -3.54 -0.36 -4.83
CA VAL A 50 -3.68 1.07 -5.12
C VAL A 50 -2.29 1.63 -5.33
N LEU A 51 -2.06 2.22 -6.52
CA LEU A 51 -0.84 2.97 -6.80
C LEU A 51 -1.18 4.42 -6.51
N LEU A 52 -0.50 5.03 -5.56
CA LEU A 52 -0.96 6.25 -4.94
C LEU A 52 0.15 7.29 -4.92
N ASP A 53 -0.07 8.43 -5.53
CA ASP A 53 0.86 9.53 -5.41
C ASP A 53 0.69 10.19 -4.05
N ILE A 54 1.75 10.70 -3.48
CA ILE A 54 1.69 11.36 -2.20
C ILE A 54 1.22 12.80 -2.37
N ALA A 55 1.80 13.51 -3.33
CA ALA A 55 1.48 14.93 -3.49
C ALA A 55 0.27 15.13 -4.36
N MET A 56 -0.89 15.25 -3.75
CA MET A 56 -2.15 15.50 -4.45
C MET A 56 -2.91 16.59 -3.73
N PRO A 57 -3.74 17.36 -4.44
CA PRO A 57 -4.47 18.46 -3.80
C PRO A 57 -5.57 17.92 -2.88
N GLY A 58 -5.87 18.67 -1.85
CA GLY A 58 -6.87 18.27 -0.87
C GLY A 58 -6.31 17.16 0.00
N MET A 59 -6.91 16.02 -0.03
CA MET A 59 -6.40 14.87 0.72
C MET A 59 -5.20 14.31 -0.02
N ASP A 60 -4.04 14.29 0.61
CA ASP A 60 -2.83 13.77 -0.01
C ASP A 60 -2.79 12.23 0.09
N GLY A 61 -1.78 11.65 -0.53
CA GLY A 61 -1.65 10.19 -0.56
C GLY A 61 -1.38 9.57 0.80
N LEU A 62 -0.69 10.27 1.69
CA LEU A 62 -0.43 9.73 3.01
C LEU A 62 -1.70 9.61 3.82
N GLU A 63 -2.53 10.62 3.74
CA GLU A 63 -3.81 10.60 4.44
C GLU A 63 -4.73 9.55 3.84
N ALA A 64 -4.79 9.44 2.52
CA ALA A 64 -5.59 8.42 1.85
C ALA A 64 -5.13 7.02 2.26
N ALA A 65 -3.83 6.80 2.34
CA ALA A 65 -3.31 5.49 2.73
C ALA A 65 -3.69 5.13 4.17
N ARG A 66 -3.74 6.09 5.06
CA ARG A 66 -4.17 5.84 6.44
C ARG A 66 -5.62 5.38 6.47
N HIS A 67 -6.46 5.98 5.67
CA HIS A 67 -7.86 5.55 5.59
C HIS A 67 -7.97 4.15 4.96
N LEU A 68 -7.17 3.89 3.93
CA LEU A 68 -7.21 2.58 3.29
C LEU A 68 -6.76 1.46 4.23
N ALA A 69 -5.93 1.78 5.19
CA ALA A 69 -5.47 0.78 6.16
C ALA A 69 -6.60 0.19 6.99
N SER A 70 -7.74 0.88 7.09
CA SER A 70 -8.88 0.37 7.85
C SER A 70 -9.94 -0.29 6.97
N PHE A 71 -9.73 -0.37 5.68
CA PHE A 71 -10.69 -1.01 4.77
C PHE A 71 -10.67 -2.53 4.93
N GLU A 72 -11.83 -3.13 4.70
CA GLU A 72 -11.98 -4.59 4.76
C GLU A 72 -12.70 -5.02 3.47
N PRO A 73 -12.04 -5.69 2.54
CA PRO A 73 -10.64 -6.14 2.63
C PRO A 73 -9.68 -5.00 2.40
N ARG A 74 -8.51 -5.10 2.99
CA ARG A 74 -7.52 -4.05 2.91
C ARG A 74 -6.73 -4.18 1.62
N PRO A 75 -6.66 -3.16 0.78
CA PRO A 75 -5.87 -3.23 -0.43
C PRO A 75 -4.38 -3.05 -0.13
N ALA A 76 -3.54 -3.56 -0.99
CA ALA A 76 -2.13 -3.25 -0.93
C ALA A 76 -1.94 -1.81 -1.40
N VAL A 77 -1.05 -1.05 -0.79
CA VAL A 77 -0.78 0.34 -1.18
C VAL A 77 0.68 0.47 -1.57
N VAL A 78 0.94 1.03 -2.74
CA VAL A 78 2.29 1.32 -3.20
C VAL A 78 2.32 2.80 -3.54
N PHE A 79 3.21 3.55 -2.93
CA PHE A 79 3.34 4.97 -3.26
C PHE A 79 4.17 5.16 -4.53
N CYS A 80 3.75 6.08 -5.38
CA CYS A 80 4.46 6.45 -6.59
C CYS A 80 4.64 7.95 -6.56
N THR A 81 5.83 8.45 -6.25
CA THR A 81 6.01 9.87 -6.04
C THR A 81 7.36 10.36 -6.57
N ALA A 82 7.48 11.65 -6.80
CA ALA A 82 8.73 12.26 -7.22
C ALA A 82 9.64 12.60 -6.04
N TYR A 83 9.16 12.45 -4.81
CA TYR A 83 9.88 12.91 -3.64
C TYR A 83 10.39 11.79 -2.74
N ASP A 84 11.73 11.61 -2.60
CA ASP A 84 12.29 10.63 -1.75
C ASP A 84 12.09 10.96 -0.31
N ALA A 85 11.89 12.21 0.06
CA ALA A 85 11.72 12.62 1.44
C ALA A 85 10.52 11.96 2.12
N HIS A 86 9.64 11.37 1.36
CA HIS A 86 8.44 10.76 1.91
C HIS A 86 8.62 9.28 2.25
N ALA A 87 9.80 8.73 2.06
CA ALA A 87 10.01 7.30 2.27
C ALA A 87 9.65 6.86 3.69
N LEU A 88 10.02 7.63 4.70
CA LEU A 88 9.68 7.27 6.06
C LEU A 88 8.20 7.36 6.32
N SER A 89 7.57 8.40 5.80
CA SER A 89 6.13 8.56 5.97
C SER A 89 5.37 7.46 5.26
N ALA A 90 5.91 6.94 4.18
CA ALA A 90 5.27 5.83 3.47
C ALA A 90 5.17 4.58 4.34
N PHE A 91 6.21 4.30 5.12
CA PHE A 91 6.14 3.17 6.04
C PHE A 91 5.13 3.42 7.14
N GLU A 92 5.05 4.63 7.63
CA GLU A 92 4.09 4.94 8.68
C GLU A 92 2.68 4.83 8.18
N ALA A 93 2.45 5.02 6.90
CA ALA A 93 1.14 4.86 6.32
C ALA A 93 0.83 3.42 5.92
N ALA A 94 1.73 2.51 6.23
CA ALA A 94 1.52 1.08 5.99
C ALA A 94 1.51 0.68 4.52
N ALA A 95 2.26 1.37 3.72
CA ALA A 95 2.44 0.97 2.33
C ALA A 95 3.35 -0.23 2.25
N ILE A 96 3.19 -1.03 1.23
CA ILE A 96 4.04 -2.21 1.05
C ILE A 96 5.26 -1.90 0.21
N ASP A 97 5.24 -0.82 -0.53
CA ASP A 97 6.40 -0.44 -1.35
C ASP A 97 6.31 1.05 -1.72
N TYR A 98 7.38 1.56 -2.31
CA TYR A 98 7.53 2.96 -2.62
C TYR A 98 8.28 3.04 -3.95
N LEU A 99 7.72 3.70 -4.93
CA LEU A 99 8.32 3.84 -6.25
C LEU A 99 8.60 5.30 -6.52
N MET A 100 9.81 5.60 -7.00
CA MET A 100 10.16 6.95 -7.38
C MET A 100 9.82 7.20 -8.83
N LYS A 101 9.31 8.38 -9.12
CA LYS A 101 9.05 8.78 -10.49
C LYS A 101 10.35 9.25 -11.14
N PRO A 102 10.56 8.95 -12.40
CA PRO A 102 9.68 8.23 -13.30
C PRO A 102 9.72 6.73 -12.98
N VAL A 103 8.58 6.10 -12.91
CA VAL A 103 8.48 4.70 -12.52
C VAL A 103 9.05 3.83 -13.64
N ARG A 104 9.93 2.91 -13.28
CA ARG A 104 10.53 2.00 -14.24
C ARG A 104 9.78 0.68 -14.22
N ALA A 105 9.72 0.04 -15.38
CA ALA A 105 8.97 -1.21 -15.53
C ALA A 105 9.45 -2.29 -14.54
N GLU A 106 10.74 -2.41 -14.31
CA GLU A 106 11.28 -3.42 -13.43
C GLU A 106 10.92 -3.16 -11.98
N ARG A 107 10.91 -1.89 -11.59
CA ARG A 107 10.54 -1.54 -10.23
C ARG A 107 9.05 -1.75 -10.00
N LEU A 108 8.23 -1.44 -10.99
CA LEU A 108 6.80 -1.68 -10.90
C LEU A 108 6.53 -3.18 -10.81
N ALA A 109 7.22 -3.99 -11.59
CA ALA A 109 7.05 -5.44 -11.55
C ALA A 109 7.40 -5.98 -10.16
N ALA A 110 8.46 -5.47 -9.54
CA ALA A 110 8.83 -5.88 -8.19
C ALA A 110 7.76 -5.49 -7.18
N ALA A 111 7.18 -4.31 -7.32
CA ALA A 111 6.12 -3.86 -6.42
C ALA A 111 4.87 -4.72 -6.58
N ILE A 112 4.53 -5.11 -7.81
CA ILE A 112 3.40 -5.98 -8.07
C ILE A 112 3.63 -7.35 -7.44
N ALA A 113 4.86 -7.86 -7.50
CA ALA A 113 5.18 -9.14 -6.87
C ALA A 113 4.99 -9.04 -5.35
N ARG A 114 5.39 -7.94 -4.74
CA ARG A 114 5.18 -7.73 -3.32
C ARG A 114 3.70 -7.61 -3.00
N ALA A 115 2.93 -6.97 -3.86
CA ALA A 115 1.50 -6.86 -3.67
C ALA A 115 0.84 -8.23 -3.70
N ARG A 116 1.27 -9.09 -4.61
CA ARG A 116 0.72 -10.45 -4.69
C ARG A 116 1.02 -11.24 -3.43
N THR A 117 2.21 -11.09 -2.88
CA THR A 117 2.58 -11.76 -1.63
C THR A 117 1.72 -11.23 -0.47
N PHE A 118 1.53 -9.93 -0.40
CA PHE A 118 0.71 -9.32 0.62
C PHE A 118 -0.73 -9.83 0.54
N LEU A 119 -1.29 -9.89 -0.67
CA LEU A 119 -2.67 -10.33 -0.86
C LEU A 119 -2.83 -11.82 -0.54
N ALA A 120 -1.85 -12.62 -0.87
CA ALA A 120 -1.90 -14.04 -0.53
C ALA A 120 -1.89 -14.23 0.98
N GLY A 121 -1.12 -13.45 1.69
CA GLY A 121 -1.11 -13.50 3.15
C GLY A 121 -2.40 -12.99 3.76
N ARG A 122 -2.99 -11.97 3.18
CA ARG A 122 -4.26 -11.43 3.66
C ARG A 122 -5.39 -12.43 3.52
N ASP A 123 -5.46 -13.06 2.36
CA ASP A 123 -6.55 -13.96 2.09
C ASP A 123 -6.35 -15.30 2.73
N GLY A 124 -5.17 -15.71 2.80
CA GLY A 124 -4.93 -16.98 3.35
C GLY A 124 -4.83 -17.02 4.75
N GLN A 125 -4.66 -16.20 5.42
CA GLN A 125 -4.65 -16.10 6.61
C GLN A 125 -4.18 -16.60 7.57
N PRO A 126 -4.30 -16.49 8.13
CA PRO A 126 -3.98 -16.60 9.34
C PRO A 126 -3.22 -17.62 9.74
N GLN A 127 -3.06 -18.28 9.35
CA GLN A 127 -2.51 -19.20 9.78
C GLN A 127 -1.28 -19.17 10.08
N HIS A 128 -0.78 -18.67 9.89
CA HIS A 128 0.37 -18.53 10.29
C HIS A 128 1.02 -19.59 10.56
N THR A 129 0.86 -20.07 10.68
CA THR A 129 1.38 -21.14 10.82
C THR A 129 2.73 -21.00 10.56
N GLY A 130 3.46 -21.34 10.53
CA GLY A 130 4.69 -21.42 10.24
C GLY A 130 5.38 -20.30 10.26
N GLY A 131 5.33 -19.67 10.62
CA GLY A 131 5.91 -18.61 10.74
C GLY A 131 7.15 -18.36 10.20
N GLN A 132 7.65 -18.97 9.47
CA GLN A 132 8.84 -18.63 9.14
C GLN A 132 8.91 -17.60 8.20
N ALA A 133 8.17 -17.34 7.54
CA ALA A 133 8.34 -16.39 6.58
C ALA A 133 8.19 -15.00 7.00
N ARG A 134 7.63 -14.69 8.11
CA ARG A 134 7.43 -13.34 8.44
C ARG A 134 8.54 -12.81 9.21
N SER A 135 9.29 -11.89 8.73
CA SER A 135 10.30 -11.23 9.51
C SER A 135 9.82 -9.94 10.15
N MET A 136 8.64 -9.49 9.80
CA MET A 136 8.11 -8.23 10.33
C MET A 136 6.66 -8.37 10.72
N LEU A 137 6.25 -7.63 11.72
CA LEU A 137 4.88 -7.60 12.18
C LEU A 137 4.38 -6.18 12.05
N CYS A 138 3.16 -6.01 11.60
CA CYS A 138 2.57 -4.69 11.51
C CYS A 138 1.77 -4.42 12.78
N ALA A 139 2.16 -3.41 13.51
CA ALA A 139 1.49 -3.06 14.74
C ALA A 139 1.11 -1.60 14.77
N ARG A 140 0.03 -1.28 15.46
CA ARG A 140 -0.41 0.10 15.57
C ARG A 140 0.15 0.68 16.86
N LEU A 141 0.96 1.71 16.73
CA LEU A 141 1.53 2.38 17.86
C LEU A 141 1.21 3.86 17.77
N ARG A 142 0.56 4.37 18.79
CA ARG A 142 0.22 5.81 18.84
C ARG A 142 -0.50 6.31 17.61
N GLY A 143 -1.38 5.50 17.09
CA GLY A 143 -2.16 5.91 15.93
C GLY A 143 -1.50 5.68 14.58
N SER A 144 -0.28 5.19 14.56
CA SER A 144 0.40 4.87 13.32
C SER A 144 0.64 3.39 13.21
N LEU A 145 0.71 2.89 12.01
CA LEU A 145 1.06 1.50 11.79
C LEU A 145 2.56 1.42 11.56
N ARG A 146 3.20 0.49 12.23
CA ARG A 146 4.63 0.32 12.09
C ARG A 146 4.96 -1.14 11.84
N LEU A 147 6.01 -1.38 11.08
CA LEU A 147 6.51 -2.72 10.86
C LEU A 147 7.57 -3.00 11.91
N ILE A 148 7.38 -4.05 12.64
CA ILE A 148 8.25 -4.39 13.74
C ILE A 148 8.85 -5.77 13.48
N PRO A 149 10.15 -5.93 13.63
CA PRO A 149 10.78 -7.23 13.43
C PRO A 149 10.23 -8.25 14.41
N LEU A 150 10.08 -9.46 13.96
CA LEU A 150 9.54 -10.51 14.81
C LEU A 150 10.40 -10.77 16.04
N ASP A 151 11.66 -10.43 16.00
CA ASP A 151 12.55 -10.61 17.12
C ASP A 151 12.12 -9.75 18.31
N ASP A 152 11.36 -8.71 18.08
CA ASP A 152 10.89 -7.84 19.15
C ASP A 152 9.50 -8.18 19.66
N ILE A 153 8.93 -9.28 19.23
CA ILE A 153 7.57 -9.61 19.60
C ILE A 153 7.37 -9.75 21.09
N HIS A 154 8.29 -10.37 21.78
CA HIS A 154 8.15 -10.52 23.22
C HIS A 154 8.11 -9.16 23.92
N TYR A 155 8.82 -8.19 23.37
CA TYR A 155 8.80 -6.86 23.92
C TYR A 155 7.44 -6.22 23.70
N LEU A 156 6.83 -6.45 22.55
CA LEU A 156 5.52 -5.94 22.29
C LEU A 156 4.48 -6.53 23.21
N GLN A 157 4.61 -7.78 23.57
CA GLN A 157 3.65 -8.39 24.47
C GLN A 157 3.67 -7.71 25.81
N ALA A 158 4.83 -7.28 26.26
CA ALA A 158 4.90 -6.58 27.52
C ALA A 158 4.18 -5.25 27.46
N GLU A 159 4.24 -4.59 26.33
CA GLU A 159 3.59 -3.32 26.20
C GLU A 159 2.11 -3.43 26.04
N GLU A 160 1.65 -4.49 25.49
CA GLU A 160 0.23 -4.66 25.31
C GLU A 160 -0.53 -4.60 26.57
N LYS A 161 0.08 -4.98 27.66
CA LYS A 161 -0.61 -4.94 28.93
C LYS A 161 -0.96 -3.55 29.35
N TYR A 162 -0.25 -2.57 28.86
CA TYR A 162 -0.51 -1.23 29.27
C TYR A 162 -1.27 -0.41 28.22
N VAL A 163 -1.48 -0.97 27.08
CA VAL A 163 -2.14 -0.24 26.04
C VAL A 163 -3.61 -0.53 25.99
N VAL A 164 -4.04 -1.55 26.61
CA VAL A 164 -5.44 -1.87 26.64
C VAL A 164 -6.22 -0.85 27.44
#